data_5e20c6474bf9e1305b1820e90548125f
#
_entry.id   5e20c6474bf9e1305b1820e90548125f
#
_cell.length_a   1.000
_cell.length_b   1.000
_cell.length_c   1.000
_cell.angle_alpha   90.00
_cell.angle_beta   90.00
_cell.angle_gamma   90.00
#
_symmetry.space_group_name_H-M   'P 1'
#
loop_
_entity.id
_entity.type
_entity.pdbx_description
1 polymer ?
#
loop_
_entity_poly.entity_id
_entity_poly.type
_entity_poly.pdbx_seq_one_letter_code
_entity_poly.pdbx_strand_id
1 'polypeptide(L)'
;MWGSPDFAGTGENQFHPIVELPEEYWVLNLQRPQTNWNNHFEYTIGRYDEDRKGMYTQALFGGERTIHVGLDIGGPADTPVFAFENGTIHSFADNAEDGSYGPTIITEHQISIEGKHRKIWVLLGHLSRESLLNLEVGASIKKGDRIGAMGREHENGGWPPHVHIQLTFVEPTEPDLQGVVAPHNREDALERYPDPRHILGKLY
;
A
#
# COMPACT_ATOMS: atom_id res chain seq x y z
N MET A 1 -9.92 6.30 -23.02
CA MET A 1 -9.70 4.84 -22.97
C MET A 1 -8.21 4.62 -22.69
N TRP A 2 -7.84 4.48 -21.44
CA TRP A 2 -6.47 4.11 -21.05
C TRP A 2 -6.45 2.60 -21.02
N GLY A 3 -5.77 2.01 -22.00
CA GLY A 3 -5.54 0.57 -22.02
C GLY A 3 -4.66 0.20 -20.83
N SER A 4 -5.01 -0.89 -20.14
CA SER A 4 -4.11 -1.52 -19.18
C SER A 4 -2.76 -1.71 -19.85
N PRO A 5 -1.64 -1.27 -19.27
CA PRO A 5 -0.35 -1.55 -19.84
C PRO A 5 -0.17 -3.07 -19.91
N ASP A 6 0.12 -3.57 -21.10
CA ASP A 6 0.52 -4.96 -21.30
C ASP A 6 1.84 -5.17 -20.52
N PHE A 7 1.76 -5.78 -19.35
CA PHE A 7 2.91 -6.28 -18.63
C PHE A 7 3.42 -7.56 -19.33
N ALA A 8 4.04 -7.39 -20.47
CA ALA A 8 4.87 -8.43 -21.07
C ALA A 8 6.20 -8.48 -20.30
N GLY A 9 6.15 -8.99 -19.09
CA GLY A 9 7.33 -9.27 -18.27
C GLY A 9 7.91 -10.62 -18.68
N THR A 10 8.81 -10.60 -19.64
CA THR A 10 9.83 -11.64 -19.76
C THR A 10 11.04 -11.18 -18.96
N GLY A 11 11.25 -11.74 -17.79
CA GLY A 11 12.46 -11.47 -17.02
C GLY A 11 12.18 -11.33 -15.54
N GLU A 12 13.14 -11.70 -14.75
CA GLU A 12 13.22 -11.55 -13.29
C GLU A 12 12.60 -10.23 -12.85
N ASN A 13 11.76 -10.28 -11.83
CA ASN A 13 11.13 -9.10 -11.26
C ASN A 13 12.20 -8.03 -11.01
N GLN A 14 12.13 -6.91 -11.73
CA GLN A 14 13.08 -5.81 -11.60
C GLN A 14 13.19 -5.34 -10.14
N PHE A 15 12.12 -5.49 -9.37
CA PHE A 15 11.97 -5.05 -7.99
C PHE A 15 11.91 -6.24 -7.02
N HIS A 16 12.31 -5.99 -5.77
CA HIS A 16 12.11 -6.95 -4.69
C HIS A 16 10.64 -6.92 -4.25
N PRO A 17 10.00 -8.06 -3.93
CA PRO A 17 8.64 -8.05 -3.39
C PRO A 17 8.59 -7.29 -2.06
N ILE A 18 7.60 -6.40 -1.90
CA ILE A 18 7.35 -5.70 -0.62
C ILE A 18 6.90 -6.69 0.44
N VAL A 19 6.15 -7.71 0.06
CA VAL A 19 5.78 -8.86 0.89
C VAL A 19 6.04 -10.12 0.09
N GLU A 20 6.70 -11.10 0.69
CA GLU A 20 6.88 -12.42 0.10
C GLU A 20 5.55 -13.17 0.14
N LEU A 21 4.89 -13.28 -1.00
CA LEU A 21 3.61 -13.97 -1.13
C LEU A 21 3.83 -15.46 -1.44
N PRO A 22 2.97 -16.35 -0.91
CA PRO A 22 2.93 -17.75 -1.34
C PRO A 22 2.41 -17.86 -2.78
N GLU A 23 2.49 -19.07 -3.36
CA GLU A 23 1.95 -19.33 -4.70
C GLU A 23 0.44 -19.09 -4.79
N GLU A 24 -0.28 -19.33 -3.69
CA GLU A 24 -1.73 -19.17 -3.60
C GLU A 24 -2.12 -18.10 -2.59
N TYR A 25 -2.90 -17.14 -3.03
CA TYR A 25 -3.51 -16.09 -2.23
C TYR A 25 -4.87 -15.72 -2.80
N TRP A 26 -5.71 -15.06 -2.01
CA TRP A 26 -7.04 -14.66 -2.45
C TRP A 26 -7.10 -13.18 -2.83
N VAL A 27 -7.56 -12.90 -4.06
CA VAL A 27 -7.86 -11.54 -4.50
C VAL A 27 -9.28 -11.20 -4.08
N LEU A 28 -9.41 -10.27 -3.14
CA LEU A 28 -10.68 -9.82 -2.59
C LEU A 28 -11.49 -9.03 -3.63
N ASN A 29 -12.81 -9.10 -3.53
CA ASN A 29 -13.72 -8.19 -4.21
C ASN A 29 -14.52 -7.43 -3.15
N LEU A 30 -14.02 -6.26 -2.76
CA LEU A 30 -14.59 -5.45 -1.68
C LEU A 30 -15.68 -4.45 -2.18
N GLN A 31 -16.02 -4.49 -3.46
CA GLN A 31 -17.16 -3.74 -4.01
C GLN A 31 -18.50 -4.26 -3.51
N ARG A 32 -18.54 -5.47 -2.96
CA ARG A 32 -19.75 -6.13 -2.46
C ARG A 32 -19.56 -6.52 -1.01
N PRO A 33 -20.64 -6.50 -0.20
CA PRO A 33 -20.60 -7.05 1.16
C PRO A 33 -20.08 -8.49 1.12
N GLN A 34 -19.06 -8.77 1.90
CA GLN A 34 -18.49 -10.12 2.01
C GLN A 34 -19.40 -10.93 2.95
N THR A 35 -20.25 -11.77 2.39
CA THR A 35 -21.14 -12.65 3.17
C THR A 35 -20.46 -13.96 3.56
N ASN A 36 -19.39 -14.35 2.85
CA ASN A 36 -18.66 -15.58 3.11
C ASN A 36 -17.17 -15.31 2.93
N TRP A 37 -16.48 -14.90 4.00
CA TRP A 37 -15.04 -14.89 4.04
C TRP A 37 -14.54 -16.32 4.03
N ASN A 38 -14.01 -16.77 2.91
CA ASN A 38 -13.37 -18.06 2.83
C ASN A 38 -11.95 -17.94 3.40
N ASN A 39 -11.78 -18.35 4.66
CA ASN A 39 -10.52 -18.26 5.40
C ASN A 39 -9.50 -19.34 5.01
N HIS A 40 -9.59 -19.91 3.80
CA HIS A 40 -8.62 -20.92 3.35
C HIS A 40 -7.27 -20.34 2.96
N PHE A 41 -7.23 -19.05 2.65
CA PHE A 41 -5.99 -18.36 2.24
C PHE A 41 -5.49 -17.46 3.37
N GLU A 42 -4.25 -17.65 3.74
CA GLU A 42 -3.59 -16.86 4.76
C GLU A 42 -3.26 -15.44 4.25
N TYR A 43 -3.02 -15.32 2.93
CA TYR A 43 -2.72 -14.04 2.29
C TYR A 43 -3.85 -13.61 1.36
N THR A 44 -4.07 -12.29 1.32
CA THR A 44 -5.12 -11.67 0.51
C THR A 44 -4.61 -10.43 -0.21
N ILE A 45 -5.26 -10.08 -1.33
CA ILE A 45 -5.00 -8.84 -2.07
C ILE A 45 -6.27 -8.01 -2.11
N GLY A 46 -6.21 -6.80 -1.53
CA GLY A 46 -7.21 -5.75 -1.71
C GLY A 46 -6.83 -4.88 -2.91
N ARG A 47 -7.78 -4.66 -3.82
CA ARG A 47 -7.49 -4.09 -5.13
C ARG A 47 -7.27 -2.58 -5.08
N TYR A 48 -6.45 -2.11 -6.01
CA TYR A 48 -6.35 -0.71 -6.38
C TYR A 48 -7.56 -0.27 -7.20
N ASP A 49 -7.93 1.03 -7.07
CA ASP A 49 -9.06 1.64 -7.78
C ASP A 49 -10.37 0.87 -7.57
N GLU A 50 -10.65 0.51 -6.33
CA GLU A 50 -11.80 -0.28 -5.95
C GLU A 50 -12.82 0.55 -5.16
N ASP A 51 -14.08 0.60 -5.64
CA ASP A 51 -15.19 1.29 -4.94
C ASP A 51 -15.74 0.41 -3.82
N ARG A 52 -15.29 0.64 -2.58
CA ARG A 52 -15.60 -0.14 -1.37
C ARG A 52 -16.74 0.49 -0.57
N LYS A 53 -17.93 0.57 -1.16
CA LYS A 53 -19.10 1.20 -0.53
C LYS A 53 -19.46 0.53 0.80
N GLY A 54 -19.63 1.37 1.83
CA GLY A 54 -20.01 0.92 3.17
C GLY A 54 -18.91 0.27 4.00
N MET A 55 -17.68 0.21 3.50
CA MET A 55 -16.54 -0.32 4.25
C MET A 55 -15.95 0.74 5.19
N TYR A 56 -15.86 1.98 4.76
CA TYR A 56 -15.22 3.08 5.47
C TYR A 56 -16.26 3.89 6.25
N THR A 57 -16.56 3.45 7.47
CA THR A 57 -17.63 4.01 8.32
C THR A 57 -17.14 4.98 9.39
N GLN A 58 -15.84 5.04 9.63
CA GLN A 58 -15.25 5.93 10.62
C GLN A 58 -15.39 7.41 10.21
N ALA A 59 -15.45 8.30 11.19
CA ALA A 59 -15.63 9.75 10.98
C ALA A 59 -14.56 10.35 10.04
N LEU A 60 -13.34 9.83 10.06
CA LEU A 60 -12.22 10.19 9.20
C LEU A 60 -12.61 10.22 7.71
N PHE A 61 -13.46 9.31 7.26
CA PHE A 61 -13.83 9.19 5.83
C PHE A 61 -14.97 10.10 5.41
N GLY A 62 -15.63 10.80 6.35
CA GLY A 62 -16.69 11.78 6.07
C GLY A 62 -17.94 11.21 5.37
N GLY A 63 -18.08 9.89 5.33
CA GLY A 63 -19.20 9.18 4.70
C GLY A 63 -19.24 9.18 3.16
N GLU A 64 -18.32 9.88 2.49
CA GLU A 64 -18.29 10.02 1.03
C GLU A 64 -17.14 9.29 0.35
N ARG A 65 -16.07 8.99 1.10
CA ARG A 65 -14.87 8.35 0.55
C ARG A 65 -15.09 6.85 0.44
N THR A 66 -15.00 6.32 -0.77
CA THR A 66 -15.21 4.90 -1.05
C THR A 66 -14.19 4.30 -2.02
N ILE A 67 -13.51 5.15 -2.81
CA ILE A 67 -12.55 4.67 -3.80
C ILE A 67 -11.19 4.48 -3.15
N HIS A 68 -10.74 3.24 -3.05
CA HIS A 68 -9.43 2.87 -2.56
C HIS A 68 -8.35 3.11 -3.61
N VAL A 69 -7.36 3.96 -3.33
CA VAL A 69 -6.32 4.37 -4.28
C VAL A 69 -4.92 3.86 -3.91
N GLY A 70 -4.86 2.82 -3.11
CA GLY A 70 -3.70 1.99 -2.84
C GLY A 70 -3.96 0.54 -3.19
N LEU A 71 -3.06 -0.34 -2.79
CA LEU A 71 -3.20 -1.79 -2.89
C LEU A 71 -2.88 -2.38 -1.51
N ASP A 72 -3.72 -3.30 -1.04
CA ASP A 72 -3.51 -3.95 0.25
C ASP A 72 -2.99 -5.36 0.06
N ILE A 73 -1.99 -5.74 0.84
CA ILE A 73 -1.56 -7.13 0.99
C ILE A 73 -1.85 -7.54 2.43
N GLY A 74 -2.86 -8.40 2.61
CA GLY A 74 -3.21 -8.99 3.90
C GLY A 74 -2.42 -10.25 4.16
N GLY A 75 -2.11 -10.50 5.43
CA GLY A 75 -1.38 -11.67 5.89
C GLY A 75 -1.34 -11.75 7.41
N PRO A 76 -0.61 -12.69 8.00
CA PRO A 76 -0.41 -12.75 9.44
C PRO A 76 0.21 -11.48 10.00
N ALA A 77 -0.14 -11.10 11.22
CA ALA A 77 0.58 -10.06 11.93
C ALA A 77 2.08 -10.42 12.01
N ASP A 78 2.92 -9.40 12.07
CA ASP A 78 4.37 -9.52 12.08
C ASP A 78 5.00 -10.02 10.75
N THR A 79 4.19 -10.21 9.68
CA THR A 79 4.72 -10.49 8.33
C THR A 79 5.70 -9.39 7.92
N PRO A 80 6.93 -9.75 7.51
CA PRO A 80 7.94 -8.77 7.12
C PRO A 80 7.53 -7.93 5.90
N VAL A 81 7.91 -6.64 5.93
CA VAL A 81 7.73 -5.69 4.84
C VAL A 81 9.10 -5.20 4.40
N PHE A 82 9.40 -5.29 3.10
CA PHE A 82 10.72 -5.04 2.53
C PHE A 82 10.74 -3.84 1.59
N ALA A 83 11.90 -3.22 1.47
CA ALA A 83 12.17 -2.20 0.46
C ALA A 83 12.22 -2.85 -0.94
N PHE A 84 11.36 -2.39 -1.85
CA PHE A 84 11.28 -2.95 -3.20
C PHE A 84 12.48 -2.55 -4.09
N GLU A 85 13.14 -1.42 -3.78
CA GLU A 85 14.30 -0.90 -4.49
C GLU A 85 15.14 -0.05 -3.53
N ASN A 86 16.37 0.28 -3.90
CA ASN A 86 17.21 1.22 -3.17
C ASN A 86 16.50 2.59 -3.03
N GLY A 87 16.64 3.22 -1.88
CA GLY A 87 15.99 4.49 -1.60
C GLY A 87 16.40 5.09 -0.27
N THR A 88 15.54 5.93 0.26
CA THR A 88 15.72 6.54 1.59
C THR A 88 14.40 6.57 2.35
N ILE A 89 14.47 6.63 3.66
CA ILE A 89 13.31 6.93 4.53
C ILE A 89 12.98 8.41 4.34
N HIS A 90 11.82 8.71 3.77
CA HIS A 90 11.36 10.08 3.56
C HIS A 90 10.73 10.66 4.84
N SER A 91 9.79 9.94 5.41
CA SER A 91 9.08 10.34 6.64
C SER A 91 8.39 9.14 7.28
N PHE A 92 8.01 9.26 8.54
CA PHE A 92 7.25 8.24 9.25
C PHE A 92 6.49 8.85 10.43
N ALA A 93 5.36 8.23 10.81
CA ALA A 93 4.56 8.59 11.98
C ALA A 93 3.69 7.41 12.44
N ASP A 94 3.17 7.50 13.66
CA ASP A 94 2.04 6.70 14.12
C ASP A 94 0.75 7.52 13.94
N ASN A 95 0.03 7.27 12.85
CA ASN A 95 -1.26 7.89 12.52
C ASN A 95 -2.37 7.16 13.29
N ALA A 96 -2.41 7.29 14.60
CA ALA A 96 -3.13 6.44 15.55
C ALA A 96 -4.66 6.68 15.61
N GLU A 97 -5.22 7.56 14.76
CA GLU A 97 -6.66 7.76 14.69
C GLU A 97 -7.37 6.49 14.23
N ASP A 98 -8.53 6.18 14.82
CA ASP A 98 -9.33 5.01 14.44
C ASP A 98 -9.73 5.04 12.96
N GLY A 99 -9.43 3.97 12.25
CA GLY A 99 -9.60 3.86 10.80
C GLY A 99 -8.46 4.45 9.97
N SER A 100 -7.47 5.13 10.59
CA SER A 100 -6.28 5.64 9.91
C SER A 100 -5.23 4.53 9.69
N TYR A 101 -4.05 4.91 9.23
CA TYR A 101 -2.98 3.97 8.87
C TYR A 101 -2.24 3.36 10.07
N GLY A 102 -2.39 3.91 11.29
CA GLY A 102 -1.48 3.54 12.37
C GLY A 102 -0.02 3.87 12.02
N PRO A 103 0.94 3.02 12.43
CA PRO A 103 2.34 3.18 12.06
C PRO A 103 2.55 3.15 10.56
N THR A 104 3.17 4.21 10.05
CA THR A 104 3.31 4.51 8.62
C THR A 104 4.74 4.91 8.31
N ILE A 105 5.29 4.39 7.22
CA ILE A 105 6.60 4.76 6.68
C ILE A 105 6.39 5.21 5.24
N ILE A 106 6.96 6.35 4.86
CA ILE A 106 7.07 6.79 3.48
C ILE A 106 8.53 6.69 3.06
N THR A 107 8.78 5.99 1.97
CA THR A 107 10.10 5.85 1.36
C THR A 107 10.18 6.64 0.06
N GLU A 108 11.38 7.17 -0.26
CA GLU A 108 11.66 7.85 -1.52
C GLU A 108 12.57 6.98 -2.38
N HIS A 109 12.23 6.85 -3.66
CA HIS A 109 13.00 6.07 -4.62
C HIS A 109 13.16 6.79 -5.96
N GLN A 110 14.20 6.42 -6.69
CA GLN A 110 14.34 6.76 -8.10
C GLN A 110 14.23 5.49 -8.93
N ILE A 111 13.21 5.41 -9.76
CA ILE A 111 12.92 4.23 -10.58
C ILE A 111 12.76 4.59 -12.04
N SER A 112 12.87 3.57 -12.90
CA SER A 112 12.54 3.71 -14.31
C SER A 112 11.18 3.06 -14.57
N ILE A 113 10.19 3.84 -14.94
CA ILE A 113 8.89 3.36 -15.39
C ILE A 113 8.78 3.71 -16.88
N GLU A 114 8.52 2.73 -17.73
CA GLU A 114 8.38 2.90 -19.19
C GLU A 114 9.57 3.65 -19.81
N GLY A 115 10.78 3.35 -19.34
CA GLY A 115 12.02 3.98 -19.82
C GLY A 115 12.23 5.43 -19.36
N LYS A 116 11.40 5.96 -18.50
CA LYS A 116 11.55 7.31 -17.90
C LYS A 116 11.99 7.19 -16.45
N HIS A 117 13.10 7.82 -16.11
CA HIS A 117 13.52 7.95 -14.70
C HIS A 117 12.57 8.90 -13.97
N ARG A 118 12.02 8.44 -12.86
CA ARG A 118 11.11 9.21 -12.02
C ARG A 118 11.45 9.02 -10.54
N LYS A 119 11.32 10.11 -9.80
CA LYS A 119 11.25 10.04 -8.35
C LYS A 119 9.83 9.64 -7.95
N ILE A 120 9.71 8.70 -7.03
CA ILE A 120 8.43 8.29 -6.45
C ILE A 120 8.57 8.18 -4.94
N TRP A 121 7.45 8.35 -4.27
CA TRP A 121 7.31 8.08 -2.84
C TRP A 121 6.32 6.93 -2.67
N VAL A 122 6.64 6.04 -1.73
CA VAL A 122 5.82 4.87 -1.43
C VAL A 122 5.43 4.92 0.03
N LEU A 123 4.13 5.04 0.30
CA LEU A 123 3.56 4.89 1.63
C LEU A 123 3.31 3.42 1.91
N LEU A 124 3.76 2.99 3.08
CA LEU A 124 3.52 1.68 3.69
C LEU A 124 2.79 1.92 5.01
N GLY A 125 1.49 1.66 5.03
CA GLY A 125 0.63 1.86 6.20
C GLY A 125 0.29 0.56 6.91
N HIS A 126 -0.34 0.67 8.08
CA HIS A 126 -0.80 -0.43 8.93
C HIS A 126 0.32 -1.32 9.46
N LEU A 127 1.50 -0.73 9.66
CA LEU A 127 2.66 -1.42 10.18
C LEU A 127 2.56 -1.62 11.71
N SER A 128 3.48 -2.41 12.26
CA SER A 128 3.67 -2.52 13.70
C SER A 128 4.37 -1.27 14.25
N ARG A 129 4.09 -0.90 15.51
CA ARG A 129 4.81 0.20 16.17
C ARG A 129 6.31 -0.06 16.27
N GLU A 130 6.72 -1.32 16.37
CA GLU A 130 8.13 -1.71 16.35
C GLU A 130 8.83 -1.29 15.05
N SER A 131 8.09 -1.24 13.93
CA SER A 131 8.62 -0.80 12.64
C SER A 131 9.12 0.65 12.64
N LEU A 132 8.63 1.49 13.57
CA LEU A 132 9.07 2.89 13.65
C LEU A 132 10.30 3.10 14.56
N LEU A 133 10.72 2.05 15.28
CA LEU A 133 11.86 2.17 16.20
C LEU A 133 13.17 2.30 15.42
N ASN A 134 14.01 3.25 15.86
CA ASN A 134 15.34 3.49 15.29
C ASN A 134 15.35 3.91 13.82
N LEU A 135 14.22 4.39 13.27
CA LEU A 135 14.21 5.02 11.97
C LEU A 135 14.77 6.44 12.03
N GLU A 136 15.48 6.82 10.98
CA GLU A 136 15.97 8.19 10.79
C GLU A 136 15.53 8.68 9.41
N VAL A 137 14.98 9.90 9.33
CA VAL A 137 14.67 10.56 8.06
C VAL A 137 15.95 10.77 7.27
N GLY A 138 15.95 10.42 5.99
CA GLY A 138 17.12 10.45 5.11
C GLY A 138 18.02 9.23 5.20
N ALA A 139 17.77 8.27 6.11
CA ALA A 139 18.51 7.02 6.16
C ALA A 139 18.36 6.24 4.84
N SER A 140 19.47 5.74 4.32
CA SER A 140 19.49 4.92 3.10
C SER A 140 18.93 3.52 3.39
N ILE A 141 18.11 3.03 2.49
CA ILE A 141 17.61 1.66 2.46
C ILE A 141 18.06 0.98 1.17
N LYS A 142 18.34 -0.31 1.24
CA LYS A 142 18.71 -1.12 0.09
C LYS A 142 17.55 -1.99 -0.33
N LYS A 143 17.47 -2.29 -1.61
CA LYS A 143 16.58 -3.30 -2.18
C LYS A 143 16.67 -4.60 -1.36
N GLY A 144 15.52 -5.06 -0.84
CA GLY A 144 15.40 -6.25 0.00
C GLY A 144 15.66 -6.04 1.50
N ASP A 145 16.02 -4.83 1.94
CA ASP A 145 16.09 -4.55 3.38
C ASP A 145 14.70 -4.66 4.00
N ARG A 146 14.61 -5.34 5.15
CA ARG A 146 13.38 -5.32 5.95
C ARG A 146 13.22 -3.94 6.57
N ILE A 147 12.14 -3.25 6.22
CA ILE A 147 11.84 -1.89 6.68
C ILE A 147 10.68 -1.83 7.66
N GLY A 148 9.97 -2.93 7.86
CA GLY A 148 8.86 -3.00 8.81
C GLY A 148 8.24 -4.38 8.88
N ALA A 149 7.08 -4.45 9.51
CA ALA A 149 6.22 -5.62 9.57
C ALA A 149 4.76 -5.20 9.67
N MET A 150 3.83 -6.06 9.25
CA MET A 150 2.39 -5.84 9.40
C MET A 150 2.00 -5.74 10.87
N GLY A 151 1.26 -4.68 11.23
CA GLY A 151 0.79 -4.43 12.58
C GLY A 151 -0.40 -5.28 12.97
N ARG A 152 -0.56 -5.47 14.28
CA ARG A 152 -1.76 -6.08 14.86
C ARG A 152 -2.90 -5.06 14.89
N GLU A 153 -4.13 -5.53 14.91
CA GLU A 153 -5.34 -4.70 14.90
C GLU A 153 -5.34 -3.57 15.95
N HIS A 154 -4.80 -3.82 17.13
CA HIS A 154 -4.77 -2.83 18.22
C HIS A 154 -3.78 -1.68 18.02
N GLU A 155 -2.92 -1.74 16.99
CA GLU A 155 -1.89 -0.74 16.72
C GLU A 155 -1.92 -0.17 15.30
N ASN A 156 -2.61 -0.82 14.37
CA ASN A 156 -2.58 -0.54 12.94
C ASN A 156 -3.77 0.29 12.43
N GLY A 157 -4.47 1.00 13.31
CA GLY A 157 -5.68 1.75 12.98
C GLY A 157 -6.98 0.94 13.11
N GLY A 158 -6.94 -0.26 13.72
CA GLY A 158 -8.12 -1.10 13.97
C GLY A 158 -8.50 -2.03 12.81
N TRP A 159 -7.58 -2.29 11.90
CA TRP A 159 -7.80 -3.13 10.73
C TRP A 159 -7.24 -4.55 10.91
N PRO A 160 -7.81 -5.57 10.24
CA PRO A 160 -7.14 -6.86 10.11
C PRO A 160 -5.71 -6.67 9.59
N PRO A 161 -4.73 -7.49 10.04
CA PRO A 161 -3.34 -7.32 9.65
C PRO A 161 -3.13 -7.30 8.14
N HIS A 162 -2.56 -6.23 7.62
CA HIS A 162 -2.21 -6.03 6.22
C HIS A 162 -1.20 -4.89 6.10
N VAL A 163 -0.60 -4.73 4.95
CA VAL A 163 0.12 -3.52 4.56
C VAL A 163 -0.63 -2.82 3.42
N HIS A 164 -0.93 -1.54 3.61
CA HIS A 164 -1.42 -0.66 2.55
C HIS A 164 -0.24 -0.08 1.81
N ILE A 165 -0.21 -0.22 0.49
CA ILE A 165 0.87 0.22 -0.39
C ILE A 165 0.29 1.27 -1.33
N GLN A 166 0.81 2.50 -1.26
CA GLN A 166 0.35 3.58 -2.12
C GLN A 166 1.53 4.35 -2.71
N LEU A 167 1.47 4.59 -4.02
CA LEU A 167 2.48 5.35 -4.75
C LEU A 167 2.03 6.80 -4.92
N THR A 168 2.99 7.72 -4.96
CA THR A 168 2.74 9.10 -5.42
C THR A 168 3.92 9.65 -6.18
N PHE A 169 3.63 10.48 -7.22
CA PHE A 169 4.63 11.27 -7.93
C PHE A 169 4.80 12.68 -7.34
N VAL A 170 3.99 13.02 -6.36
CA VAL A 170 4.05 14.31 -5.66
C VAL A 170 4.69 14.07 -4.29
N GLU A 171 5.73 14.83 -3.96
CA GLU A 171 6.40 14.75 -2.68
C GLU A 171 5.41 14.99 -1.52
N PRO A 172 5.27 14.03 -0.60
CA PRO A 172 4.42 14.20 0.57
C PRO A 172 4.99 15.28 1.50
N THR A 173 4.12 16.12 2.02
CA THR A 173 4.49 17.13 3.04
C THR A 173 4.32 16.60 4.47
N GLU A 174 3.54 15.55 4.62
CA GLU A 174 3.24 14.87 5.88
C GLU A 174 3.43 13.36 5.69
N PRO A 175 3.68 12.60 6.77
CA PRO A 175 3.79 11.13 6.69
C PRO A 175 2.42 10.47 6.56
N ASP A 176 1.62 10.97 5.63
CA ASP A 176 0.26 10.54 5.34
C ASP A 176 -0.10 10.81 3.88
N LEU A 177 -0.96 9.99 3.31
CA LEU A 177 -1.58 10.17 2.00
C LEU A 177 -3.07 9.82 2.09
N GLN A 178 -3.88 10.43 1.25
CA GLN A 178 -5.29 10.09 1.18
C GLN A 178 -5.49 8.73 0.51
N GLY A 179 -5.62 7.65 1.30
CA GLY A 179 -5.75 6.27 0.79
C GLY A 179 -7.11 5.93 0.20
N VAL A 180 -8.12 6.70 0.58
CA VAL A 180 -9.50 6.54 0.11
C VAL A 180 -10.05 7.90 -0.29
N VAL A 181 -10.56 8.02 -1.50
CA VAL A 181 -11.10 9.28 -2.04
C VAL A 181 -12.60 9.17 -2.34
N ALA A 182 -13.27 10.33 -2.43
CA ALA A 182 -14.65 10.38 -2.89
C ALA A 182 -14.74 10.06 -4.40
N PRO A 183 -15.84 9.46 -4.88
CA PRO A 183 -16.00 9.11 -6.30
C PRO A 183 -15.77 10.27 -7.27
N HIS A 184 -16.15 11.49 -6.90
CA HIS A 184 -15.96 12.68 -7.75
C HIS A 184 -14.50 13.13 -7.86
N ASN A 185 -13.61 12.69 -6.95
CA ASN A 185 -12.17 12.97 -6.97
C ASN A 185 -11.34 11.83 -7.58
N ARG A 186 -12.00 10.76 -8.09
CA ARG A 186 -11.33 9.55 -8.55
C ARG A 186 -10.32 9.82 -9.66
N GLU A 187 -10.68 10.59 -10.68
CA GLU A 187 -9.80 10.85 -11.84
C GLU A 187 -8.52 11.56 -11.41
N ASP A 188 -8.62 12.63 -10.64
CA ASP A 188 -7.47 13.39 -10.12
C ASP A 188 -6.61 12.52 -9.19
N ALA A 189 -7.25 11.65 -8.38
CA ALA A 189 -6.55 10.75 -7.49
C ALA A 189 -5.74 9.69 -8.25
N LEU A 190 -6.26 9.11 -9.33
CA LEU A 190 -5.54 8.11 -10.13
C LEU A 190 -4.34 8.71 -10.91
N GLU A 191 -4.40 9.99 -11.26
CA GLU A 191 -3.24 10.70 -11.82
C GLU A 191 -2.14 10.93 -10.77
N ARG A 192 -2.54 11.25 -9.54
CA ARG A 192 -1.62 11.54 -8.42
C ARG A 192 -1.04 10.27 -7.80
N TYR A 193 -1.86 9.24 -7.67
CA TYR A 193 -1.56 7.97 -7.02
C TYR A 193 -1.59 6.84 -8.05
N PRO A 194 -0.47 6.57 -8.73
CA PRO A 194 -0.43 5.53 -9.76
C PRO A 194 -0.59 4.13 -9.16
N ASP A 195 -0.99 3.21 -10.01
CA ASP A 195 -1.23 1.81 -9.65
C ASP A 195 0.02 1.16 -9.02
N PRO A 196 -0.06 0.64 -7.79
CA PRO A 196 1.07 0.00 -7.13
C PRO A 196 1.61 -1.23 -7.87
N ARG A 197 0.86 -1.82 -8.80
CA ARG A 197 1.33 -2.93 -9.64
C ARG A 197 2.48 -2.54 -10.57
N HIS A 198 2.77 -1.26 -10.76
CA HIS A 198 3.99 -0.80 -11.44
C HIS A 198 5.27 -1.28 -10.74
N ILE A 199 5.23 -1.49 -9.43
CA ILE A 199 6.38 -1.98 -8.64
C ILE A 199 6.15 -3.40 -8.10
N LEU A 200 4.89 -3.80 -7.88
CA LEU A 200 4.53 -5.12 -7.33
C LEU A 200 4.41 -6.21 -8.40
N GLY A 201 4.29 -5.83 -9.68
CA GLY A 201 3.99 -6.76 -10.75
C GLY A 201 2.52 -7.17 -10.80
N LYS A 202 2.22 -8.19 -11.61
CA LYS A 202 0.85 -8.67 -11.81
C LYS A 202 0.42 -9.53 -10.63
N LEU A 203 -0.53 -9.03 -9.84
CA LEU A 203 -1.14 -9.75 -8.71
C LEU A 203 -2.55 -10.26 -9.01
N TYR A 204 -3.24 -9.68 -9.98
CA TYR A 204 -4.58 -10.07 -10.45
C TYR A 204 -4.86 -9.53 -11.84
#